data_89c794b801708734dbadffa1094effd2
#
_entry.id   89c794b801708734dbadffa1094effd2
#
_cell.length_a   1.000
_cell.length_b   1.000
_cell.length_c   1.000
_cell.angle_alpha   90.00
_cell.angle_beta   90.00
_cell.angle_gamma   90.00
#
_symmetry.space_group_name_H-M   'P 1'
#
loop_
_entity.id
_entity.type
_entity.pdbx_description
1 polymer ?
#
loop_
_entity_poly.entity_id
_entity_poly.type
_entity_poly.pdbx_seq_one_letter_code
_entity_poly.pdbx_strand_id
1 'polypeptide(L)'
;MPSPDELDQLIDRLAQQPFRAKFHLAGRDWATAQTRGLSTMRTHAGELVASRVAPAEPYKDGKQTPYRGHPVFVAQHATATCCRTCLERWHGIPKGRIMTPDERSYVVDVITRWIERQLAASRN
;
A
#
# COMPACT_ATOMS: atom_id res chain seq x y z
N MET A 1 -9.43 -13.96 2.90
CA MET A 1 -8.09 -13.41 2.60
C MET A 1 -7.74 -13.74 1.16
N PRO A 2 -7.29 -12.75 0.37
CA PRO A 2 -6.91 -13.05 -1.00
C PRO A 2 -5.64 -13.91 -1.04
N SER A 3 -5.58 -14.79 -2.03
CA SER A 3 -4.38 -15.58 -2.29
C SER A 3 -3.29 -14.68 -2.92
N PRO A 4 -2.01 -15.13 -2.93
CA PRO A 4 -0.97 -14.39 -3.64
C PRO A 4 -1.32 -14.12 -5.11
N ASP A 5 -1.96 -15.07 -5.79
CA ASP A 5 -2.35 -14.89 -7.19
C ASP A 5 -3.44 -13.82 -7.33
N GLU A 6 -4.40 -13.78 -6.42
CA GLU A 6 -5.44 -12.76 -6.43
C GLU A 6 -4.84 -11.37 -6.16
N LEU A 7 -3.88 -11.27 -5.24
CA LEU A 7 -3.17 -10.02 -4.99
C LEU A 7 -2.39 -9.57 -6.23
N ASP A 8 -1.73 -10.49 -6.91
CA ASP A 8 -0.98 -10.18 -8.14
C ASP A 8 -1.91 -9.66 -9.24
N GLN A 9 -3.08 -10.30 -9.42
CA GLN A 9 -4.06 -9.84 -10.40
C GLN A 9 -4.56 -8.44 -10.08
N LEU A 10 -4.83 -8.16 -8.81
CA LEU A 10 -5.24 -6.83 -8.37
C LEU A 10 -4.16 -5.78 -8.66
N ILE A 11 -2.93 -6.09 -8.29
CA ILE A 11 -1.79 -5.18 -8.50
C ILE A 11 -1.60 -4.92 -9.99
N ASP A 12 -1.71 -5.95 -10.81
CA ASP A 12 -1.57 -5.82 -12.27
C ASP A 12 -2.68 -4.93 -12.86
N ARG A 13 -3.92 -5.06 -12.36
CA ARG A 13 -5.02 -4.18 -12.81
C ARG A 13 -4.76 -2.73 -12.43
N LEU A 14 -4.30 -2.49 -11.20
CA LEU A 14 -3.98 -1.13 -10.75
C LEU A 14 -2.85 -0.52 -11.58
N ALA A 15 -1.86 -1.33 -11.95
CA ALA A 15 -0.73 -0.87 -12.76
C ALA A 15 -1.12 -0.47 -14.17
N GLN A 16 -2.33 -0.77 -14.63
CA GLN A 16 -2.84 -0.29 -15.91
C GLN A 16 -3.27 1.17 -15.86
N GLN A 17 -3.45 1.74 -14.66
CA GLN A 17 -3.76 3.15 -14.48
C GLN A 17 -2.47 3.96 -14.59
N PRO A 18 -2.39 4.96 -15.49
CA PRO A 18 -1.14 5.70 -15.70
C PRO A 18 -0.58 6.31 -14.41
N PHE A 19 -1.45 6.86 -13.56
CA PHE A 19 -0.99 7.44 -12.29
C PHE A 19 -0.35 6.37 -11.39
N ARG A 20 -0.97 5.19 -11.30
CA ARG A 20 -0.46 4.12 -10.42
C ARG A 20 0.80 3.46 -10.99
N ALA A 21 0.87 3.32 -12.30
CA ALA A 21 1.98 2.67 -12.99
C ALA A 21 3.32 3.37 -12.81
N LYS A 22 3.30 4.67 -12.50
CA LYS A 22 4.54 5.44 -12.39
C LYS A 22 5.29 5.22 -11.07
N PHE A 23 4.67 4.58 -10.06
CA PHE A 23 5.31 4.39 -8.77
C PHE A 23 6.17 3.14 -8.76
N HIS A 24 7.43 3.31 -8.36
CA HIS A 24 8.41 2.22 -8.23
C HIS A 24 9.29 2.50 -7.02
N LEU A 25 9.76 1.45 -6.38
CA LEU A 25 10.78 1.62 -5.35
C LEU A 25 12.10 1.96 -6.01
N ALA A 26 12.70 3.04 -5.56
CA ALA A 26 13.98 3.51 -6.10
C ALA A 26 14.78 4.20 -5.02
N GLY A 27 16.10 4.30 -5.20
CA GLY A 27 16.98 5.04 -4.33
C GLY A 27 16.90 4.59 -2.88
N ARG A 28 16.71 5.57 -1.99
CA ARG A 28 16.67 5.31 -0.54
C ARG A 28 15.52 4.41 -0.12
N ASP A 29 14.35 4.55 -0.74
CA ASP A 29 13.19 3.72 -0.39
C ASP A 29 13.42 2.27 -0.78
N TRP A 30 14.00 2.01 -1.93
CA TRP A 30 14.38 0.65 -2.33
C TRP A 30 15.40 0.07 -1.35
N ALA A 31 16.42 0.85 -1.01
CA ALA A 31 17.47 0.41 -0.09
C ALA A 31 16.90 0.09 1.30
N THR A 32 15.96 0.89 1.78
CA THR A 32 15.31 0.64 3.07
C THR A 32 14.53 -0.68 3.05
N ALA A 33 13.75 -0.91 2.01
CA ALA A 33 12.97 -2.14 1.89
C ALA A 33 13.90 -3.36 1.79
N GLN A 34 14.96 -3.25 1.01
CA GLN A 34 15.94 -4.32 0.83
C GLN A 34 16.66 -4.64 2.14
N THR A 35 17.13 -3.62 2.84
CA THR A 35 17.93 -3.77 4.05
C THR A 35 17.10 -4.26 5.23
N ARG A 36 15.92 -3.68 5.42
CA ARG A 36 15.08 -3.99 6.58
C ARG A 36 14.21 -5.23 6.39
N GLY A 37 13.89 -5.58 5.15
CA GLY A 37 13.16 -6.80 4.81
C GLY A 37 11.66 -6.68 4.89
N LEU A 38 10.97 -7.67 4.30
CA LEU A 38 9.51 -7.68 4.17
C LEU A 38 8.78 -7.75 5.51
N SER A 39 9.33 -8.48 6.48
CA SER A 39 8.70 -8.57 7.80
C SER A 39 8.60 -7.20 8.46
N THR A 40 9.67 -6.41 8.39
CA THR A 40 9.68 -5.04 8.92
C THR A 40 8.73 -4.15 8.12
N MET A 41 8.71 -4.29 6.80
CA MET A 41 7.79 -3.52 5.96
C MET A 41 6.34 -3.82 6.32
N ARG A 42 6.00 -5.08 6.59
CA ARG A 42 4.66 -5.48 7.02
C ARG A 42 4.29 -4.82 8.35
N THR A 43 5.19 -4.80 9.30
CA THR A 43 4.97 -4.15 10.61
C THR A 43 4.71 -2.66 10.43
N HIS A 44 5.56 -1.99 9.64
CA HIS A 44 5.40 -0.55 9.37
C HIS A 44 4.09 -0.26 8.63
N ALA A 45 3.72 -1.11 7.66
CA ALA A 45 2.46 -0.95 6.95
C ALA A 45 1.28 -1.01 7.91
N GLY A 46 1.29 -1.97 8.83
CA GLY A 46 0.24 -2.10 9.86
C GLY A 46 0.11 -0.84 10.70
N GLU A 47 1.23 -0.30 11.16
CA GLU A 47 1.25 0.90 11.99
C GLU A 47 0.77 2.14 11.22
N LEU A 48 1.25 2.31 10.01
CA LEU A 48 0.92 3.48 9.19
C LEU A 48 -0.53 3.44 8.73
N VAL A 49 -1.05 2.28 8.36
CA VAL A 49 -2.45 2.12 7.99
C VAL A 49 -3.34 2.42 9.19
N ALA A 50 -3.02 1.84 10.34
CA ALA A 50 -3.83 2.04 11.56
C ALA A 50 -3.91 3.50 11.97
N SER A 51 -2.82 4.24 11.86
CA SER A 51 -2.78 5.62 12.34
C SER A 51 -3.25 6.65 11.30
N ARG A 52 -2.97 6.42 10.03
CA ARG A 52 -3.19 7.45 8.99
C ARG A 52 -4.42 7.22 8.12
N VAL A 53 -4.90 5.98 8.00
CA VAL A 53 -5.94 5.65 7.04
C VAL A 53 -7.17 5.02 7.70
N ALA A 54 -6.97 4.18 8.71
CA ALA A 54 -8.04 3.42 9.33
C ALA A 54 -9.11 4.22 10.07
N PRO A 55 -8.82 5.40 10.66
CA PRO A 55 -9.88 6.17 11.34
C PRO A 55 -11.03 6.51 10.40
N ALA A 56 -12.23 6.70 10.97
CA ALA A 56 -13.42 7.07 10.19
C ALA A 56 -13.20 8.37 9.40
N GLU A 57 -12.50 9.33 10.00
CA GLU A 57 -12.18 10.61 9.38
C GLU A 57 -10.68 10.88 9.57
N PRO A 58 -9.83 10.29 8.70
CA PRO A 58 -8.39 10.49 8.85
C PRO A 58 -8.00 11.95 8.71
N TYR A 59 -7.01 12.36 9.48
CA TYR A 59 -6.47 13.71 9.39
C TYR A 59 -5.94 13.95 7.97
N LYS A 60 -6.37 15.05 7.33
CA LYS A 60 -6.00 15.42 5.96
C LYS A 60 -6.32 14.33 4.93
N ASP A 61 -7.49 13.68 5.04
CA ASP A 61 -7.85 12.61 4.12
C ASP A 61 -7.75 13.08 2.66
N GLY A 62 -7.02 12.29 1.86
CA GLY A 62 -6.65 12.62 0.50
C GLY A 62 -5.22 13.15 0.38
N LYS A 63 -4.60 13.58 1.48
CA LYS A 63 -3.24 14.14 1.50
C LYS A 63 -2.39 13.59 2.65
N GLN A 64 -2.85 12.55 3.32
CA GLN A 64 -2.18 12.00 4.51
C GLN A 64 -0.94 11.17 4.20
N THR A 65 -0.83 10.65 2.98
CA THR A 65 0.26 9.76 2.61
C THR A 65 1.26 10.49 1.72
N PRO A 66 2.51 10.68 2.18
CA PRO A 66 3.56 11.24 1.32
C PRO A 66 3.79 10.38 0.08
N TYR A 67 4.33 10.97 -0.98
CA TYR A 67 4.62 10.23 -2.21
C TYR A 67 5.88 9.38 -2.13
N ARG A 68 6.76 9.68 -1.18
CA ARG A 68 8.03 8.95 -0.96
C ARG A 68 8.53 9.23 0.44
N GLY A 69 9.66 8.64 0.80
CA GLY A 69 10.25 8.76 2.14
C GLY A 69 10.10 7.50 2.97
N HIS A 70 9.26 6.57 2.52
CA HIS A 70 9.13 5.24 3.10
C HIS A 70 8.57 4.30 2.02
N PRO A 71 9.08 3.06 1.93
CA PRO A 71 8.56 2.11 0.92
C PRO A 71 7.05 1.90 1.01
N VAL A 72 6.49 1.91 2.23
CA VAL A 72 5.05 1.76 2.43
C VAL A 72 4.28 2.91 1.77
N PHE A 73 4.77 4.14 1.87
CA PHE A 73 4.11 5.29 1.22
C PHE A 73 4.05 5.12 -0.29
N VAL A 74 5.16 4.69 -0.90
CA VAL A 74 5.21 4.44 -2.34
C VAL A 74 4.23 3.33 -2.72
N ALA A 75 4.23 2.24 -1.96
CA ALA A 75 3.31 1.12 -2.17
C ALA A 75 1.85 1.54 -2.07
N GLN A 76 1.53 2.41 -1.11
CA GLN A 76 0.15 2.89 -0.94
C GLN A 76 -0.34 3.64 -2.17
N HIS A 77 0.49 4.50 -2.75
CA HIS A 77 0.12 5.21 -3.97
C HIS A 77 0.02 4.27 -5.18
N ALA A 78 0.93 3.31 -5.29
CA ALA A 78 0.91 2.33 -6.37
C ALA A 78 -0.32 1.43 -6.32
N THR A 79 -0.82 1.14 -5.12
CA THR A 79 -1.90 0.18 -4.92
C THR A 79 -3.24 0.83 -4.55
N ALA A 80 -3.34 2.15 -4.63
CA ALA A 80 -4.56 2.90 -4.31
C ALA A 80 -5.06 2.66 -2.87
N THR A 81 -4.12 2.57 -1.93
CA THR A 81 -4.42 2.42 -0.50
C THR A 81 -3.95 3.65 0.30
N CYS A 82 -3.76 4.78 -0.38
CA CYS A 82 -3.17 6.00 0.19
C CYS A 82 -4.18 6.89 0.91
N CYS A 83 -5.47 6.71 0.69
CA CYS A 83 -6.53 7.50 1.34
C CYS A 83 -7.85 6.75 1.29
N ARG A 84 -8.85 7.24 2.04
CA ARG A 84 -10.15 6.57 2.14
C ARG A 84 -10.93 6.61 0.82
N THR A 85 -10.78 7.68 0.03
CA THR A 85 -11.42 7.76 -1.28
C THR A 85 -10.87 6.69 -2.23
N CYS A 86 -9.56 6.49 -2.24
CA CYS A 86 -8.95 5.46 -3.07
C CYS A 86 -9.33 4.05 -2.60
N LEU A 87 -9.38 3.83 -1.28
CA LEU A 87 -9.80 2.56 -0.72
C LEU A 87 -11.24 2.22 -1.10
N GLU A 88 -12.14 3.20 -1.06
CA GLU A 88 -13.53 2.97 -1.44
C GLU A 88 -13.64 2.69 -2.93
N ARG A 89 -12.99 3.51 -3.75
CA ARG A 89 -13.08 3.40 -5.21
C ARG A 89 -12.48 2.12 -5.76
N TRP A 90 -11.32 1.73 -5.25
CA TRP A 90 -10.55 0.63 -5.85
C TRP A 90 -10.64 -0.69 -5.08
N HIS A 91 -10.99 -0.65 -3.81
CA HIS A 91 -11.00 -1.83 -2.95
C HIS A 91 -12.35 -2.09 -2.29
N GLY A 92 -13.32 -1.21 -2.48
CA GLY A 92 -14.66 -1.40 -1.91
C GLY A 92 -14.72 -1.25 -0.40
N ILE A 93 -13.75 -0.58 0.21
CA ILE A 93 -13.73 -0.34 1.66
C ILE A 93 -14.42 1.00 1.93
N PRO A 94 -15.61 1.01 2.58
CA PRO A 94 -16.41 2.23 2.70
C PRO A 94 -15.73 3.32 3.52
N LYS A 95 -15.95 4.57 3.10
CA LYS A 95 -15.56 5.76 3.87
C LYS A 95 -16.53 5.99 5.03
N GLY A 96 -16.12 6.84 5.95
CA GLY A 96 -17.00 7.35 6.99
C GLY A 96 -17.13 6.48 8.22
N ARG A 97 -16.43 5.37 8.26
CA ARG A 97 -16.35 4.51 9.44
C ARG A 97 -14.93 4.00 9.62
N ILE A 98 -14.59 3.61 10.84
CA ILE A 98 -13.28 3.02 11.12
C ILE A 98 -13.14 1.72 10.32
N MET A 99 -11.95 1.47 9.79
CA MET A 99 -11.66 0.20 9.10
C MET A 99 -11.68 -0.95 10.09
N THR A 100 -12.23 -2.08 9.66
CA THR A 100 -12.20 -3.31 10.47
C THR A 100 -10.79 -3.89 10.51
N PRO A 101 -10.49 -4.74 11.50
CA PRO A 101 -9.19 -5.46 11.52
C PRO A 101 -8.94 -6.25 10.24
N ASP A 102 -9.97 -6.89 9.67
CA ASP A 102 -9.83 -7.64 8.42
C ASP A 102 -9.51 -6.74 7.24
N GLU A 103 -10.13 -5.56 7.19
CA GLU A 103 -9.83 -4.58 6.13
C GLU A 103 -8.40 -4.06 6.25
N ARG A 104 -7.94 -3.78 7.46
CA ARG A 104 -6.55 -3.38 7.68
C ARG A 104 -5.57 -4.47 7.26
N SER A 105 -5.87 -5.71 7.63
CA SER A 105 -5.05 -6.87 7.26
C SER A 105 -4.96 -7.03 5.74
N TYR A 106 -6.10 -6.89 5.06
CA TYR A 106 -6.14 -6.93 3.59
C TYR A 106 -5.24 -5.86 2.98
N VAL A 107 -5.34 -4.63 3.46
CA VAL A 107 -4.53 -3.52 2.94
C VAL A 107 -3.04 -3.77 3.17
N VAL A 108 -2.67 -4.28 4.35
CA VAL A 108 -1.28 -4.64 4.65
C VAL A 108 -0.78 -5.72 3.69
N ASP A 109 -1.61 -6.71 3.38
CA ASP A 109 -1.25 -7.75 2.42
C ASP A 109 -0.98 -7.18 1.02
N VAL A 110 -1.84 -6.27 0.57
CA VAL A 110 -1.69 -5.61 -0.74
C VAL A 110 -0.37 -4.83 -0.78
N ILE A 111 -0.11 -4.01 0.24
CA ILE A 111 1.11 -3.21 0.33
C ILE A 111 2.35 -4.10 0.33
N THR A 112 2.35 -5.12 1.17
CA THR A 112 3.51 -6.01 1.33
C THR A 112 3.79 -6.79 0.05
N ARG A 113 2.73 -7.28 -0.62
CA ARG A 113 2.90 -8.02 -1.88
C ARG A 113 3.49 -7.13 -2.97
N TRP A 114 3.05 -5.87 -3.05
CA TRP A 114 3.62 -4.93 -4.01
C TRP A 114 5.10 -4.70 -3.76
N ILE A 115 5.50 -4.48 -2.49
CA ILE A 115 6.90 -4.29 -2.13
C ILE A 115 7.71 -5.54 -2.49
N GLU A 116 7.19 -6.71 -2.18
CA GLU A 116 7.85 -7.98 -2.50
C GLU A 116 8.13 -8.11 -3.99
N ARG A 117 7.14 -7.77 -4.81
CA ARG A 117 7.29 -7.82 -6.27
C ARG A 117 8.34 -6.81 -6.76
N GLN A 118 8.38 -5.62 -6.17
CA GLN A 118 9.37 -4.61 -6.52
C GLN A 118 10.79 -5.09 -6.21
N LEU A 119 10.98 -5.70 -5.06
CA LEU A 119 12.29 -6.23 -4.68
C LEU A 119 12.73 -7.37 -5.60
N ALA A 120 11.80 -8.24 -5.97
CA ALA A 120 12.10 -9.35 -6.87
C ALA A 120 12.47 -8.85 -8.29
N ALA A 121 11.73 -7.86 -8.80
CA ALA A 121 11.98 -7.30 -10.14
C ALA A 121 13.33 -6.59 -10.22
N SER A 122 13.75 -5.96 -9.12
CA SER A 122 14.99 -5.18 -9.09
C SER A 122 16.26 -6.04 -9.10
N ARG A 123 16.14 -7.35 -9.01
CA ARG A 123 17.27 -8.27 -9.05
C ARG A 123 17.82 -8.54 -10.44
N ASN A 124 17.11 -8.11 -11.45
CA ASN A 124 17.48 -8.39 -12.84
C ASN A 124 18.30 -7.26 -13.46
#